data_ecd30ef52a2abd5803fe65fdb585542d
#
_entry.id   ecd30ef52a2abd5803fe65fdb585542d
#
_cell.length_a   1.000
_cell.length_b   1.000
_cell.length_c   1.000
_cell.angle_alpha   90.00
_cell.angle_beta   90.00
_cell.angle_gamma   90.00
#
_symmetry.space_group_name_H-M   'P 1'
#
loop_
_entity.id
_entity.type
_entity.pdbx_description
1 polymer ?
#
loop_
_entity_poly.entity_id
_entity_poly.type
_entity_poly.pdbx_seq_one_letter_code
_entity_poly.pdbx_strand_id
1 'polypeptide(L)'
;MVMGTGEPLDNYENLLRFIHILTEDGGLHISQRNLTVSTCGLVPKIYDLAKEKLQMTLALSLHAPNDVKRRELMPIANKYSMDEVLEACRYILKKPGRRITFEYSLVAGVNDSDEDARELSGRIRDMNCHVNLIPVNPIKERPLCVQQDRLWRISK
;
A
#
# COMPACT_ATOMS: atom_id res chain seq x y z
N MET A 1 -3.04 2.56 12.98
CA MET A 1 -2.27 2.18 11.78
C MET A 1 -0.87 1.82 12.20
N VAL A 2 -0.35 0.67 11.76
CA VAL A 2 1.05 0.27 11.95
C VAL A 2 1.81 0.76 10.72
N MET A 3 2.43 1.91 10.85
CA MET A 3 3.32 2.51 9.85
C MET A 3 4.37 3.30 10.62
N GLY A 4 5.51 3.48 10.04
CA GLY A 4 6.56 4.24 10.70
C GLY A 4 7.91 4.00 10.05
N THR A 5 8.98 4.25 10.77
CA THR A 5 10.33 3.99 10.28
C THR A 5 10.57 2.48 10.19
N GLY A 6 10.63 1.94 8.98
CA GLY A 6 10.89 0.54 8.70
C GLY A 6 9.72 -0.18 8.02
N GLU A 7 9.96 -1.45 7.71
CA GLU A 7 9.01 -2.34 7.04
C GLU A 7 8.42 -3.33 8.06
N PRO A 8 7.12 -3.20 8.41
CA PRO A 8 6.52 -4.09 9.41
C PRO A 8 6.59 -5.57 9.05
N LEU A 9 6.49 -5.90 7.76
CA LEU A 9 6.55 -7.31 7.32
C LEU A 9 7.96 -7.91 7.40
N ASP A 10 9.00 -7.10 7.56
CA ASP A 10 10.36 -7.59 7.80
C ASP A 10 10.52 -8.12 9.24
N ASN A 11 9.69 -7.60 10.17
CA ASN A 11 9.62 -8.07 11.55
C ASN A 11 8.32 -8.86 11.81
N TYR A 12 8.08 -9.85 10.96
CA TYR A 12 6.79 -10.54 10.81
C TYR A 12 6.26 -11.15 12.09
N GLU A 13 7.07 -11.93 12.80
CA GLU A 13 6.65 -12.64 14.02
C GLU A 13 6.24 -11.66 15.13
N ASN A 14 7.02 -10.58 15.31
CA ASN A 14 6.68 -9.56 16.30
C ASN A 14 5.45 -8.73 15.88
N LEU A 15 5.25 -8.52 14.58
CA LEU A 15 4.05 -7.90 14.06
C LEU A 15 2.80 -8.73 14.40
N LEU A 16 2.84 -10.04 14.16
CA LEU A 16 1.73 -10.94 14.50
C LEU A 16 1.45 -10.92 16.01
N ARG A 17 2.51 -11.05 16.82
CA ARG A 17 2.38 -10.99 18.27
C ARG A 17 1.77 -9.67 18.74
N PHE A 18 2.20 -8.55 18.18
CA PHE A 18 1.65 -7.23 18.48
C PHE A 18 0.16 -7.14 18.13
N ILE A 19 -0.24 -7.63 16.94
CA ILE A 19 -1.64 -7.66 16.53
C ILE A 19 -2.47 -8.50 17.51
N HIS A 20 -1.98 -9.67 17.91
CA HIS A 20 -2.67 -10.53 18.90
C HIS A 20 -2.87 -9.80 20.23
N ILE A 21 -1.82 -9.19 20.80
CA ILE A 21 -1.91 -8.43 22.06
C ILE A 21 -2.95 -7.30 21.96
N LEU A 22 -3.03 -6.61 20.82
CA LEU A 22 -4.01 -5.53 20.64
C LEU A 22 -5.45 -6.03 20.54
N THR A 23 -5.66 -7.25 20.07
CA THR A 23 -7.00 -7.73 19.67
C THR A 23 -7.58 -8.80 20.57
N GLU A 24 -6.80 -9.40 21.45
CA GLU A 24 -7.27 -10.42 22.39
C GLU A 24 -8.09 -9.83 23.54
N ASP A 25 -8.93 -10.67 24.16
CA ASP A 25 -9.88 -10.26 25.20
C ASP A 25 -9.21 -9.72 26.47
N GLY A 26 -8.02 -10.20 26.79
CA GLY A 26 -7.18 -9.71 27.90
C GLY A 26 -6.31 -8.50 27.57
N GLY A 27 -6.31 -8.06 26.31
CA GLY A 27 -5.51 -6.94 25.80
C GLY A 27 -6.32 -5.64 25.69
N LEU A 28 -6.01 -4.84 24.65
CA LEU A 28 -6.71 -3.57 24.41
C LEU A 28 -8.06 -3.74 23.72
N HIS A 29 -8.47 -4.94 23.38
CA HIS A 29 -9.78 -5.27 22.77
C HIS A 29 -10.09 -4.50 21.48
N ILE A 30 -9.04 -4.16 20.71
CA ILE A 30 -9.17 -3.42 19.47
C ILE A 30 -9.66 -4.35 18.37
N SER A 31 -10.76 -4.01 17.70
CA SER A 31 -11.21 -4.78 16.55
C SER A 31 -10.13 -4.82 15.47
N GLN A 32 -9.84 -6.00 14.94
CA GLN A 32 -8.87 -6.18 13.85
C GLN A 32 -9.21 -5.32 12.62
N ARG A 33 -10.47 -5.03 12.37
CA ARG A 33 -10.93 -4.15 11.28
C ARG A 33 -10.46 -2.71 11.41
N ASN A 34 -10.13 -2.28 12.62
CA ASN A 34 -9.58 -0.96 12.91
C ASN A 34 -8.04 -0.93 12.80
N LEU A 35 -7.42 -2.07 12.51
CA LEU A 35 -5.98 -2.16 12.32
C LEU A 35 -5.64 -2.07 10.83
N THR A 36 -4.66 -1.25 10.52
CA THR A 36 -4.06 -1.15 9.20
C THR A 36 -2.56 -1.36 9.34
N VAL A 37 -2.02 -2.25 8.52
CA VAL A 37 -0.57 -2.50 8.43
C VAL A 37 -0.09 -1.99 7.09
N SER A 38 0.91 -1.10 7.11
CA SER A 38 1.55 -0.58 5.90
C SER A 38 2.72 -1.49 5.50
N THR A 39 2.95 -1.62 4.20
CA THR A 39 4.09 -2.37 3.64
C THR A 39 4.58 -1.76 2.35
N CYS A 40 5.88 -1.82 2.10
CA CYS A 40 6.46 -1.48 0.81
C CYS A 40 6.30 -2.58 -0.26
N GLY A 41 5.76 -3.75 0.11
CA GLY A 41 5.47 -4.84 -0.84
C GLY A 41 6.47 -5.99 -0.80
N LEU A 42 6.76 -6.54 0.38
CA LEU A 42 7.50 -7.80 0.54
C LEU A 42 6.64 -8.99 0.10
N VAL A 43 6.68 -9.33 -1.19
CA VAL A 43 5.79 -10.31 -1.83
C VAL A 43 5.66 -11.62 -1.05
N PRO A 44 6.73 -12.32 -0.64
CA PRO A 44 6.60 -13.56 0.13
C PRO A 44 5.85 -13.36 1.44
N LYS A 45 6.08 -12.25 2.13
CA LYS A 45 5.43 -11.93 3.41
C LYS A 45 3.96 -11.54 3.25
N ILE A 46 3.58 -10.96 2.11
CA ILE A 46 2.18 -10.72 1.76
C ILE A 46 1.44 -12.06 1.61
N TYR A 47 2.05 -13.06 0.95
CA TYR A 47 1.47 -14.40 0.87
C TYR A 47 1.38 -15.08 2.24
N ASP A 48 2.39 -14.93 3.10
CA ASP A 48 2.33 -15.47 4.47
C ASP A 48 1.19 -14.82 5.26
N LEU A 49 1.09 -13.48 5.21
CA LEU A 49 0.00 -12.73 5.86
C LEU A 49 -1.40 -13.13 5.34
N ALA A 50 -1.49 -13.52 4.08
CA ALA A 50 -2.75 -14.02 3.52
C ALA A 50 -3.19 -15.37 4.13
N LYS A 51 -2.28 -16.17 4.68
CA LYS A 51 -2.60 -17.44 5.36
C LYS A 51 -3.17 -17.19 6.75
N GLU A 52 -2.81 -16.06 7.36
CA GLU A 52 -3.31 -15.67 8.68
C GLU A 52 -4.82 -15.36 8.64
N LYS A 53 -5.52 -15.71 9.70
CA LYS A 53 -6.96 -15.44 9.84
C LYS A 53 -7.25 -14.02 10.36
N LEU A 54 -6.45 -13.05 9.94
CA LEU A 54 -6.58 -11.66 10.36
C LEU A 54 -7.58 -10.89 9.48
N GLN A 55 -8.33 -9.96 10.06
CA GLN A 55 -9.30 -9.10 9.36
C GLN A 55 -8.85 -7.65 9.24
N MET A 56 -7.56 -7.40 9.41
CA MET A 56 -6.98 -6.07 9.25
C MET A 56 -6.93 -5.61 7.79
N THR A 57 -6.78 -4.31 7.57
CA THR A 57 -6.52 -3.71 6.27
C THR A 57 -5.02 -3.75 5.97
N LEU A 58 -4.65 -4.18 4.77
CA LEU A 58 -3.28 -4.02 4.27
C LEU A 58 -3.20 -2.72 3.47
N ALA A 59 -2.28 -1.83 3.83
CA ALA A 59 -1.94 -0.63 3.08
C ALA A 59 -0.62 -0.87 2.35
N LEU A 60 -0.67 -0.87 1.01
CA LEU A 60 0.50 -1.06 0.18
C LEU A 60 1.02 0.27 -0.34
N SER A 61 2.27 0.58 -0.04
CA SER A 61 3.00 1.70 -0.65
C SER A 61 3.31 1.38 -2.11
N LEU A 62 2.44 1.84 -3.02
CA LEU A 62 2.54 1.55 -4.45
C LEU A 62 3.32 2.65 -5.18
N HIS A 63 2.91 3.89 -5.01
CA HIS A 63 3.52 5.16 -5.43
C HIS A 63 3.80 5.32 -6.93
N ALA A 64 3.47 4.35 -7.77
CA ALA A 64 3.68 4.42 -9.20
C ALA A 64 2.68 3.53 -9.95
N PRO A 65 2.39 3.80 -11.24
CA PRO A 65 1.51 2.98 -12.05
C PRO A 65 2.22 1.78 -12.69
N ASN A 66 3.56 1.80 -12.77
CA ASN A 66 4.37 0.78 -13.44
C ASN A 66 5.74 0.60 -12.80
N ASP A 67 6.47 -0.41 -13.26
CA ASP A 67 7.78 -0.78 -12.72
C ASP A 67 8.84 0.29 -12.95
N VAL A 68 8.82 0.98 -14.08
CA VAL A 68 9.84 1.98 -14.43
C VAL A 68 9.81 3.09 -13.38
N LYS A 69 8.65 3.73 -13.20
CA LYS A 69 8.47 4.81 -12.23
C LYS A 69 8.59 4.31 -10.78
N ARG A 70 8.16 3.07 -10.51
CA ARG A 70 8.24 2.52 -9.15
C ARG A 70 9.68 2.30 -8.71
N ARG A 71 10.58 1.86 -9.60
CA ARG A 71 12.01 1.70 -9.30
C ARG A 71 12.71 3.02 -8.96
N GLU A 72 12.27 4.11 -9.58
CA GLU A 72 12.80 5.46 -9.27
C GLU A 72 12.42 5.94 -7.87
N LEU A 73 11.24 5.54 -7.40
CA LEU A 73 10.69 5.99 -6.12
C LEU A 73 10.97 5.02 -4.97
N MET A 74 11.05 3.72 -5.26
CA MET A 74 11.12 2.67 -4.24
C MET A 74 12.17 1.60 -4.59
N PRO A 75 13.25 1.47 -3.79
CA PRO A 75 14.30 0.47 -4.03
C PRO A 75 13.80 -0.97 -4.06
N ILE A 76 12.72 -1.29 -3.32
CA ILE A 76 12.12 -2.64 -3.28
C ILE A 76 11.59 -3.09 -4.65
N ALA A 77 11.25 -2.16 -5.55
CA ALA A 77 10.79 -2.45 -6.90
C ALA A 77 11.88 -3.06 -7.80
N ASN A 78 13.14 -3.03 -7.38
CA ASN A 78 14.21 -3.79 -8.04
C ASN A 78 14.16 -5.29 -7.71
N LYS A 79 13.49 -5.65 -6.62
CA LYS A 79 13.38 -7.04 -6.16
C LYS A 79 12.05 -7.68 -6.56
N TYR A 80 10.96 -6.91 -6.52
CA TYR A 80 9.61 -7.39 -6.83
C TYR A 80 8.95 -6.47 -7.84
N SER A 81 8.53 -7.03 -8.97
CA SER A 81 7.79 -6.32 -10.01
C SER A 81 6.41 -5.88 -9.54
N MET A 82 5.83 -4.92 -10.24
CA MET A 82 4.46 -4.46 -10.00
C MET A 82 3.46 -5.61 -10.11
N ASP A 83 3.63 -6.48 -11.11
CA ASP A 83 2.71 -7.59 -11.35
C ASP A 83 2.77 -8.62 -10.20
N GLU A 84 3.97 -8.98 -9.70
CA GLU A 84 4.13 -9.85 -8.54
C GLU A 84 3.46 -9.28 -7.28
N VAL A 85 3.64 -7.98 -7.05
CA VAL A 85 3.04 -7.30 -5.90
C VAL A 85 1.51 -7.26 -6.02
N LEU A 86 0.96 -6.91 -7.19
CA LEU A 86 -0.49 -6.88 -7.41
C LEU A 86 -1.10 -8.28 -7.37
N GLU A 87 -0.40 -9.32 -7.84
CA GLU A 87 -0.86 -10.69 -7.72
C GLU A 87 -0.94 -11.15 -6.26
N ALA A 88 0.07 -10.83 -5.45
CA ALA A 88 0.01 -11.10 -4.02
C ALA A 88 -1.15 -10.36 -3.33
N CYS A 89 -1.44 -9.14 -3.75
CA CYS A 89 -2.60 -8.39 -3.28
C CYS A 89 -3.93 -9.05 -3.70
N ARG A 90 -4.05 -9.50 -4.95
CA ARG A 90 -5.23 -10.27 -5.40
C ARG A 90 -5.42 -11.55 -4.60
N TYR A 91 -4.32 -12.21 -4.24
CA TYR A 91 -4.38 -13.42 -3.41
C TYR A 91 -4.98 -13.15 -2.03
N ILE A 92 -4.62 -12.05 -1.37
CA ILE A 92 -5.26 -11.60 -0.11
C ILE A 92 -6.76 -11.35 -0.34
N LEU A 93 -7.13 -10.68 -1.42
CA LEU A 93 -8.51 -10.29 -1.71
C LEU A 93 -9.43 -11.47 -2.03
N LYS A 94 -8.91 -12.66 -2.33
CA LYS A 94 -9.72 -13.89 -2.46
C LYS A 94 -10.44 -14.27 -1.17
N LYS A 95 -9.98 -13.77 -0.02
CA LYS A 95 -10.66 -14.00 1.26
C LYS A 95 -11.80 -12.98 1.44
N PRO A 96 -12.99 -13.42 1.88
CA PRO A 96 -14.15 -12.54 2.01
C PRO A 96 -13.89 -11.41 3.02
N GLY A 97 -14.43 -10.24 2.73
CA GLY A 97 -14.36 -9.07 3.59
C GLY A 97 -12.99 -8.36 3.63
N ARG A 98 -12.03 -8.78 2.81
CA ARG A 98 -10.73 -8.10 2.70
C ARG A 98 -10.80 -6.92 1.75
N ARG A 99 -10.08 -5.88 2.11
CA ARG A 99 -9.84 -4.70 1.29
C ARG A 99 -8.37 -4.31 1.40
N ILE A 100 -7.82 -3.75 0.32
CA ILE A 100 -6.46 -3.21 0.29
C ILE A 100 -6.56 -1.70 0.08
N THR A 101 -5.69 -0.96 0.73
CA THR A 101 -5.45 0.46 0.43
C THR A 101 -4.12 0.57 -0.31
N PHE A 102 -4.13 1.20 -1.47
CA PHE A 102 -2.91 1.59 -2.17
C PHE A 102 -2.55 3.01 -1.78
N GLU A 103 -1.39 3.20 -1.17
CA GLU A 103 -0.83 4.51 -0.88
C GLU A 103 -0.08 5.01 -2.12
N TYR A 104 -0.43 6.19 -2.61
CA TYR A 104 0.13 6.77 -3.82
C TYR A 104 0.55 8.21 -3.57
N SER A 105 1.85 8.43 -3.40
CA SER A 105 2.43 9.76 -3.26
C SER A 105 2.51 10.43 -4.61
N LEU A 106 1.81 11.56 -4.76
CA LEU A 106 1.82 12.35 -5.99
C LEU A 106 3.07 13.21 -6.04
N VAL A 107 3.93 12.93 -7.02
CA VAL A 107 5.16 13.67 -7.29
C VAL A 107 5.04 14.34 -8.66
N ALA A 108 5.06 15.69 -8.65
CA ALA A 108 4.87 16.49 -9.86
C ALA A 108 5.88 16.14 -10.96
N GLY A 109 5.38 15.90 -12.16
CA GLY A 109 6.19 15.56 -13.34
C GLY A 109 6.80 14.15 -13.32
N VAL A 110 6.49 13.33 -12.30
CA VAL A 110 7.01 11.95 -12.19
C VAL A 110 5.88 10.94 -12.37
N ASN A 111 4.83 11.02 -11.55
CA ASN A 111 3.77 10.02 -11.48
C ASN A 111 2.35 10.64 -11.36
N ASP A 112 2.18 11.87 -11.80
CA ASP A 112 0.96 12.66 -11.65
C ASP A 112 0.23 12.97 -12.97
N SER A 113 0.60 12.29 -14.07
CA SER A 113 -0.04 12.48 -15.38
C SER A 113 -1.38 11.74 -15.48
N ASP A 114 -2.23 12.16 -16.44
CA ASP A 114 -3.49 11.48 -16.75
C ASP A 114 -3.24 10.05 -17.27
N GLU A 115 -2.14 9.83 -17.96
CA GLU A 115 -1.69 8.52 -18.44
C GLU A 115 -1.37 7.60 -17.26
N ASP A 116 -0.68 8.12 -16.23
CA ASP A 116 -0.37 7.37 -15.01
C ASP A 116 -1.65 6.94 -14.28
N ALA A 117 -2.63 7.83 -14.20
CA ALA A 117 -3.90 7.52 -13.58
C ALA A 117 -4.69 6.45 -14.35
N ARG A 118 -4.69 6.52 -15.68
CA ARG A 118 -5.34 5.50 -16.54
C ARG A 118 -4.63 4.15 -16.44
N GLU A 119 -3.30 4.14 -16.46
CA GLU A 119 -2.51 2.91 -16.32
C GLU A 119 -2.77 2.26 -14.96
N LEU A 120 -2.68 3.03 -13.87
CA LEU A 120 -2.97 2.54 -12.52
C LEU A 120 -4.39 1.97 -12.44
N SER A 121 -5.39 2.74 -12.89
CA SER A 121 -6.78 2.31 -12.89
C SER A 121 -6.99 1.01 -13.65
N GLY A 122 -6.36 0.86 -14.82
CA GLY A 122 -6.41 -0.38 -15.61
C GLY A 122 -5.87 -1.59 -14.88
N ARG A 123 -4.80 -1.42 -14.09
CA ARG A 123 -4.15 -2.50 -13.34
C ARG A 123 -4.92 -2.98 -12.12
N ILE A 124 -5.69 -2.09 -11.46
CA ILE A 124 -6.36 -2.38 -10.17
C ILE A 124 -7.89 -2.42 -10.26
N ARG A 125 -8.47 -2.23 -11.43
CA ARG A 125 -9.94 -2.11 -11.62
C ARG A 125 -10.74 -3.33 -11.16
N ASP A 126 -10.12 -4.50 -11.13
CA ASP A 126 -10.69 -5.78 -10.70
C ASP A 126 -10.56 -6.03 -9.19
N MET A 127 -9.93 -5.11 -8.46
CA MET A 127 -9.59 -5.27 -7.05
C MET A 127 -10.53 -4.47 -6.15
N ASN A 128 -10.97 -5.09 -5.04
CA ASN A 128 -11.65 -4.36 -3.96
C ASN A 128 -10.63 -3.53 -3.18
N CYS A 129 -10.33 -2.35 -3.68
CA CYS A 129 -9.28 -1.49 -3.13
C CYS A 129 -9.73 -0.04 -2.98
N HIS A 130 -8.96 0.69 -2.19
CA HIS A 130 -9.00 2.13 -2.08
C HIS A 130 -7.63 2.68 -2.48
N VAL A 131 -7.59 3.79 -3.20
CA VAL A 131 -6.35 4.50 -3.49
C VAL A 131 -6.33 5.77 -2.66
N ASN A 132 -5.33 5.88 -1.79
CA ASN A 132 -5.08 7.08 -0.99
C ASN A 132 -4.02 7.93 -1.69
N LEU A 133 -4.43 9.09 -2.20
CA LEU A 133 -3.52 10.03 -2.85
C LEU A 133 -2.88 10.93 -1.79
N ILE A 134 -1.56 10.90 -1.71
CA ILE A 134 -0.77 11.63 -0.72
C ILE A 134 -0.01 12.75 -1.43
N PRO A 135 -0.40 14.02 -1.27
CA PRO A 135 0.38 15.13 -1.81
C PRO A 135 1.74 15.19 -1.12
N VAL A 136 2.81 15.25 -1.92
CA VAL A 136 4.17 15.36 -1.39
C VAL A 136 4.50 16.83 -1.14
N ASN A 137 4.85 17.17 0.08
CA ASN A 137 5.33 18.51 0.41
C ASN A 137 6.71 18.76 -0.19
N PRO A 138 6.99 19.97 -0.72
CA PRO A 138 8.31 20.32 -1.21
C PRO A 138 9.33 20.21 -0.08
N ILE A 139 10.42 19.49 -0.31
CA ILE A 139 11.56 19.42 0.59
C ILE A 139 12.78 20.08 -0.06
N LYS A 140 13.56 20.81 0.73
CA LYS A 140 14.72 21.59 0.21
C LYS A 140 15.79 20.72 -0.42
N GLU A 141 15.92 19.47 0.01
CA GLU A 141 16.98 18.53 -0.39
C GLU A 141 16.66 17.74 -1.67
N ARG A 142 15.37 17.71 -2.06
CA ARG A 142 14.92 17.14 -3.34
C ARG A 142 13.78 18.01 -3.87
N PRO A 143 13.89 18.56 -5.09
CA PRO A 143 12.83 19.41 -5.67
C PRO A 143 11.66 18.56 -6.18
N LEU A 144 11.10 17.72 -5.31
CA LEU A 144 9.88 16.99 -5.58
C LEU A 144 8.71 17.89 -5.13
N CYS A 145 8.01 18.49 -6.08
CA CYS A 145 6.87 19.36 -5.82
C CYS A 145 5.56 18.69 -6.22
N VAL A 146 4.48 19.07 -5.54
CA VAL A 146 3.11 18.81 -5.99
C VAL A 146 2.66 19.97 -6.88
N GLN A 147 2.09 19.67 -8.04
CA GLN A 147 1.32 20.68 -8.76
C GLN A 147 0.00 20.92 -8.01
N GLN A 148 -0.15 22.11 -7.38
CA GLN A 148 -1.29 22.46 -6.53
C GLN A 148 -2.64 22.58 -7.28
N ASP A 149 -2.69 22.55 -8.60
CA ASP A 149 -3.86 22.92 -9.38
C ASP A 149 -4.66 21.77 -10.01
N ARG A 150 -4.33 20.51 -9.77
CA ARG A 150 -5.08 19.37 -10.30
C ARG A 150 -5.75 18.56 -9.20
N LEU A 151 -6.96 18.96 -8.84
CA LEU A 151 -7.89 18.10 -8.11
C LEU A 151 -8.34 16.96 -9.03
N TRP A 152 -7.83 15.76 -8.82
CA TRP A 152 -8.29 14.55 -9.48
C TRP A 152 -9.74 14.25 -9.10
N ARG A 153 -10.66 14.55 -9.98
CA ARG A 153 -11.99 13.97 -9.90
C ARG A 153 -11.95 12.60 -10.58
N ILE A 154 -11.81 11.55 -9.80
CA ILE A 154 -12.13 10.21 -10.27
C ILE A 154 -13.66 10.17 -10.32
N SER A 155 -14.22 10.39 -11.51
CA SER A 155 -15.64 10.12 -11.76
C SER A 155 -15.87 8.61 -11.67
N LYS A 156 -16.92 8.25 -10.94
CA LYS A 156 -17.44 6.90 -10.77
C LYS A 156 -17.71 6.20 -12.09
#